data_1a8e95feaf6f58179d4774c4d286d426
#
_entry.id   1a8e95feaf6f58179d4774c4d286d426
#
_cell.length_a   1.000
_cell.length_b   1.000
_cell.length_c   1.000
_cell.angle_alpha   90.00
_cell.angle_beta   90.00
_cell.angle_gamma   90.00
#
_symmetry.space_group_name_H-M   'P 1'
#
loop_
_entity.id
_entity.type
_entity.pdbx_description
1 polymer ?
#
loop_
_entity_poly.entity_id
_entity_poly.type
_entity_poly.pdbx_seq_one_letter_code
_entity_poly.pdbx_strand_id
1 'polypeptide(L)'
;MQRGAVATANGAHAMFDSFRKFLSDVSEGEKRPTHFEHDDYRLAAAALLVHAVAIDGSVSDVEREKLHAIIKRQFGLDEETTDELVAEATAAEHDAIDLYHFTTVINRSLEEDGRRRVVEMMWEMVYADGHVSEFERNLIWRAADLLGVSSRDRIELKHKAADRQQPAASAGAPKAEDAAM
;
A
#
# COMPACT_ATOMS: atom_id res chain seq x y z
N MET A 1 10.66 -47.33 -1.37
CA MET A 1 9.37 -46.61 -1.24
C MET A 1 9.60 -45.36 -0.46
N GLN A 2 9.80 -44.25 -1.15
CA GLN A 2 9.77 -42.92 -0.52
C GLN A 2 9.07 -41.98 -1.49
N ARG A 3 7.89 -41.55 -1.11
CA ARG A 3 7.19 -40.43 -1.76
C ARG A 3 7.40 -39.22 -0.93
N GLY A 4 8.32 -38.35 -1.37
CA GLY A 4 8.49 -37.02 -0.82
C GLY A 4 7.46 -36.10 -1.40
N ALA A 5 6.75 -35.42 -0.52
CA ALA A 5 5.80 -34.38 -0.82
C ALA A 5 6.52 -33.15 -1.36
N VAL A 6 6.18 -32.77 -2.60
CA VAL A 6 6.46 -31.42 -3.14
C VAL A 6 5.10 -30.75 -3.28
N ALA A 7 4.74 -30.01 -2.29
CA ALA A 7 3.57 -29.14 -2.35
C ALA A 7 3.89 -27.84 -1.61
N THR A 8 3.61 -26.73 -2.26
CA THR A 8 3.41 -25.36 -1.74
C THR A 8 4.26 -24.24 -2.32
N ALA A 9 4.53 -24.28 -3.64
CA ALA A 9 5.00 -23.06 -4.32
C ALA A 9 3.95 -22.47 -5.30
N ASN A 10 2.77 -23.12 -5.44
CA ASN A 10 1.82 -22.78 -6.50
C ASN A 10 0.70 -21.82 -6.07
N GLY A 11 0.52 -21.56 -4.78
CA GLY A 11 -0.56 -20.71 -4.28
C GLY A 11 -0.30 -19.22 -4.47
N ALA A 12 0.93 -18.76 -4.23
CA ALA A 12 1.32 -17.36 -4.37
C ALA A 12 1.27 -16.90 -5.84
N HIS A 13 1.72 -17.75 -6.78
CA HIS A 13 1.69 -17.43 -8.21
C HIS A 13 0.27 -17.27 -8.76
N ALA A 14 -0.67 -18.11 -8.32
CA ALA A 14 -2.04 -18.05 -8.80
C ALA A 14 -2.81 -16.79 -8.33
N MET A 15 -2.45 -16.23 -7.16
CA MET A 15 -3.08 -15.02 -6.63
C MET A 15 -2.53 -13.75 -7.31
N PHE A 16 -1.23 -13.70 -7.57
CA PHE A 16 -0.63 -12.63 -8.39
C PHE A 16 -1.19 -12.63 -9.82
N ASP A 17 -1.43 -13.79 -10.38
CA ASP A 17 -2.07 -13.92 -11.69
C ASP A 17 -3.52 -13.41 -11.70
N SER A 18 -4.24 -13.54 -10.59
CA SER A 18 -5.62 -13.02 -10.49
C SER A 18 -5.66 -11.49 -10.36
N PHE A 19 -4.73 -10.91 -9.60
CA PHE A 19 -4.58 -9.46 -9.50
C PHE A 19 -4.10 -8.87 -10.83
N ARG A 20 -3.16 -9.52 -11.48
CA ARG A 20 -2.65 -9.15 -12.79
C ARG A 20 -3.74 -9.27 -13.87
N LYS A 21 -4.60 -10.30 -13.80
CA LYS A 21 -5.72 -10.49 -14.72
C LYS A 21 -6.77 -9.39 -14.54
N PHE A 22 -7.06 -8.99 -13.30
CA PHE A 22 -7.95 -7.86 -13.02
C PHE A 22 -7.40 -6.55 -13.64
N LEU A 23 -6.11 -6.28 -13.49
CA LEU A 23 -5.48 -5.10 -14.07
C LEU A 23 -5.36 -5.20 -15.59
N SER A 24 -5.16 -6.40 -16.17
CA SER A 24 -5.16 -6.58 -17.62
C SER A 24 -6.55 -6.43 -18.22
N ASP A 25 -7.60 -6.84 -17.51
CA ASP A 25 -8.99 -6.68 -17.97
C ASP A 25 -9.41 -5.18 -17.98
N VAL A 26 -8.80 -4.35 -17.12
CA VAL A 26 -8.97 -2.88 -17.12
C VAL A 26 -8.12 -2.22 -18.23
N SER A 27 -7.01 -2.82 -18.65
CA SER A 27 -6.04 -2.24 -19.58
C SER A 27 -6.12 -2.73 -21.04
N GLU A 28 -7.12 -3.51 -21.44
CA GLU A 28 -7.30 -3.93 -22.85
C GLU A 28 -7.76 -2.82 -23.81
N GLY A 29 -7.44 -1.56 -23.52
CA GLY A 29 -7.46 -0.48 -24.46
C GLY A 29 -6.03 -0.07 -24.82
N GLU A 30 -5.63 -0.24 -26.08
CA GLU A 30 -4.41 0.24 -26.75
C GLU A 30 -3.23 0.62 -25.82
N LYS A 31 -2.07 0.01 -26.03
CA LYS A 31 -0.80 0.41 -25.43
C LYS A 31 -0.56 1.90 -25.70
N ARG A 32 -1.07 2.74 -24.79
CA ARG A 32 -0.70 4.15 -24.73
C ARG A 32 0.74 4.24 -24.24
N PRO A 33 1.53 5.23 -24.68
CA PRO A 33 2.86 5.44 -24.14
C PRO A 33 2.76 5.59 -22.62
N THR A 34 3.58 4.87 -21.88
CA THR A 34 3.63 4.91 -20.42
C THR A 34 3.75 6.36 -19.96
N HIS A 35 2.80 6.82 -19.13
CA HIS A 35 2.75 8.20 -18.66
C HIS A 35 3.76 8.47 -17.54
N PHE A 36 4.28 7.40 -16.91
CA PHE A 36 5.21 7.47 -15.80
C PHE A 36 6.54 6.82 -16.17
N GLU A 37 7.63 7.56 -16.02
CA GLU A 37 8.97 7.05 -16.27
C GLU A 37 9.49 6.27 -15.05
N HIS A 38 10.48 5.39 -15.26
CA HIS A 38 11.05 4.54 -14.20
C HIS A 38 11.65 5.33 -13.01
N ASP A 39 12.00 6.58 -13.21
CA ASP A 39 12.51 7.48 -12.17
C ASP A 39 11.45 8.44 -11.61
N ASP A 40 10.17 8.27 -11.98
CA ASP A 40 9.06 9.00 -11.39
C ASP A 40 8.80 8.51 -9.96
N TYR A 41 8.92 9.42 -8.99
CA TYR A 41 8.69 9.11 -7.59
C TYR A 41 7.25 8.65 -7.30
N ARG A 42 6.27 9.05 -8.15
CA ARG A 42 4.88 8.61 -8.01
C ARG A 42 4.76 7.13 -8.33
N LEU A 43 5.43 6.67 -9.38
CA LEU A 43 5.52 5.26 -9.73
C LEU A 43 6.21 4.46 -8.62
N ALA A 44 7.35 4.95 -8.12
CA ALA A 44 8.08 4.29 -7.05
C ALA A 44 7.27 4.22 -5.74
N ALA A 45 6.54 5.29 -5.37
CA ALA A 45 5.68 5.29 -4.20
C ALA A 45 4.47 4.37 -4.36
N ALA A 46 3.83 4.37 -5.55
CA ALA A 46 2.73 3.46 -5.86
C ALA A 46 3.18 1.99 -5.81
N ALA A 47 4.38 1.66 -6.34
CA ALA A 47 4.95 0.31 -6.27
C ALA A 47 5.21 -0.15 -4.82
N LEU A 48 5.64 0.74 -3.91
CA LEU A 48 5.75 0.42 -2.49
C LEU A 48 4.40 0.11 -1.84
N LEU A 49 3.33 0.83 -2.24
CA LEU A 49 1.98 0.57 -1.76
C LEU A 49 1.45 -0.77 -2.28
N VAL A 50 1.65 -1.07 -3.57
CA VAL A 50 1.30 -2.36 -4.18
C VAL A 50 2.03 -3.49 -3.45
N HIS A 51 3.33 -3.33 -3.20
CA HIS A 51 4.13 -4.33 -2.48
C HIS A 51 3.62 -4.56 -1.05
N ALA A 52 3.21 -3.49 -0.35
CA ALA A 52 2.67 -3.61 1.00
C ALA A 52 1.36 -4.42 1.05
N VAL A 53 0.52 -4.29 0.04
CA VAL A 53 -0.73 -5.05 -0.08
C VAL A 53 -0.49 -6.49 -0.51
N ALA A 54 0.49 -6.72 -1.36
CA ALA A 54 0.76 -8.03 -1.96
C ALA A 54 1.60 -8.97 -1.07
N ILE A 55 2.22 -8.46 0.00
CA ILE A 55 3.26 -9.18 0.75
C ILE A 55 2.75 -10.43 1.47
N ASP A 56 1.49 -10.47 1.86
CA ASP A 56 0.88 -11.64 2.50
C ASP A 56 0.23 -12.62 1.50
N GLY A 57 0.23 -12.26 0.21
CA GLY A 57 -0.27 -13.09 -0.90
C GLY A 57 -1.77 -13.03 -1.10
N SER A 58 -2.50 -12.19 -0.38
CA SER A 58 -3.94 -12.00 -0.53
C SER A 58 -4.29 -10.52 -0.65
N VAL A 59 -4.86 -10.11 -1.78
CA VAL A 59 -5.33 -8.74 -1.99
C VAL A 59 -6.84 -8.73 -2.04
N SER A 60 -7.47 -8.15 -1.03
CA SER A 60 -8.92 -8.02 -0.94
C SER A 60 -9.45 -6.91 -1.86
N ASP A 61 -10.75 -6.93 -2.15
CA ASP A 61 -11.40 -5.87 -2.91
C ASP A 61 -11.32 -4.52 -2.19
N VAL A 62 -11.43 -4.54 -0.85
CA VAL A 62 -11.30 -3.35 0.01
C VAL A 62 -9.91 -2.72 -0.12
N GLU A 63 -8.87 -3.52 -0.13
CA GLU A 63 -7.49 -3.05 -0.29
C GLU A 63 -7.25 -2.46 -1.69
N ARG A 64 -7.82 -3.07 -2.74
CA ARG A 64 -7.75 -2.55 -4.11
C ARG A 64 -8.40 -1.17 -4.24
N GLU A 65 -9.63 -1.04 -3.74
CA GLU A 65 -10.34 0.25 -3.74
C GLU A 65 -9.58 1.31 -2.93
N LYS A 66 -9.02 0.90 -1.80
CA LYS A 66 -8.25 1.79 -0.93
C LYS A 66 -6.95 2.24 -1.58
N LEU A 67 -6.21 1.33 -2.22
CA LEU A 67 -5.00 1.62 -2.97
C LEU A 67 -5.26 2.70 -4.03
N HIS A 68 -6.27 2.48 -4.85
CA HIS A 68 -6.69 3.42 -5.88
C HIS A 68 -7.05 4.79 -5.28
N ALA A 69 -7.88 4.81 -4.24
CA ALA A 69 -8.31 6.05 -3.59
C ALA A 69 -7.15 6.83 -2.95
N ILE A 70 -6.19 6.14 -2.34
CA ILE A 70 -4.99 6.77 -1.75
C ILE A 70 -4.14 7.40 -2.85
N ILE A 71 -3.82 6.66 -3.91
CA ILE A 71 -3.00 7.13 -5.04
C ILE A 71 -3.65 8.34 -5.69
N LYS A 72 -4.93 8.24 -6.06
CA LYS A 72 -5.71 9.32 -6.67
C LYS A 72 -5.67 10.61 -5.86
N ARG A 73 -6.01 10.50 -4.57
CA ARG A 73 -6.05 11.64 -3.66
C ARG A 73 -4.67 12.24 -3.43
N GLN A 74 -3.66 11.40 -3.27
CA GLN A 74 -2.33 11.83 -2.87
C GLN A 74 -1.58 12.55 -3.99
N PHE A 75 -1.78 12.10 -5.22
CA PHE A 75 -1.13 12.69 -6.39
C PHE A 75 -2.04 13.63 -7.19
N GLY A 76 -3.30 13.80 -6.77
CA GLY A 76 -4.25 14.71 -7.42
C GLY A 76 -4.59 14.27 -8.85
N LEU A 77 -4.64 12.95 -9.10
CA LEU A 77 -4.88 12.37 -10.42
C LEU A 77 -6.38 12.21 -10.70
N ASP A 78 -6.74 12.18 -11.97
CA ASP A 78 -8.06 11.71 -12.42
C ASP A 78 -8.13 10.17 -12.41
N GLU A 79 -9.28 9.61 -12.77
CA GLU A 79 -9.53 8.17 -12.73
C GLU A 79 -8.59 7.43 -13.69
N GLU A 80 -8.55 7.86 -14.96
CA GLU A 80 -7.78 7.22 -16.02
C GLU A 80 -6.28 7.20 -15.70
N THR A 81 -5.72 8.33 -15.28
CA THR A 81 -4.30 8.44 -14.91
C THR A 81 -3.97 7.63 -13.64
N THR A 82 -4.94 7.50 -12.72
CA THR A 82 -4.77 6.67 -11.52
C THR A 82 -4.70 5.19 -11.89
N ASP A 83 -5.58 4.73 -12.76
CA ASP A 83 -5.59 3.34 -13.26
C ASP A 83 -4.27 3.02 -13.97
N GLU A 84 -3.78 3.92 -14.82
CA GLU A 84 -2.48 3.78 -15.48
C GLU A 84 -1.35 3.65 -14.45
N LEU A 85 -1.29 4.55 -13.46
CA LEU A 85 -0.26 4.51 -12.43
C LEU A 85 -0.28 3.23 -11.60
N VAL A 86 -1.47 2.75 -11.22
CA VAL A 86 -1.63 1.50 -10.48
C VAL A 86 -1.19 0.30 -11.32
N ALA A 87 -1.54 0.27 -12.61
CA ALA A 87 -1.13 -0.80 -13.52
C ALA A 87 0.39 -0.84 -13.71
N GLU A 88 1.03 0.32 -13.95
CA GLU A 88 2.48 0.43 -14.09
C GLU A 88 3.22 0.11 -12.79
N ALA A 89 2.70 0.55 -11.64
CA ALA A 89 3.26 0.25 -10.34
C ALA A 89 3.22 -1.25 -10.02
N THR A 90 2.15 -1.94 -10.43
CA THR A 90 2.02 -3.38 -10.27
C THR A 90 3.01 -4.13 -11.16
N ALA A 91 3.21 -3.67 -12.40
CA ALA A 91 4.21 -4.24 -13.28
C ALA A 91 5.63 -4.02 -12.74
N ALA A 92 5.92 -2.81 -12.27
CA ALA A 92 7.22 -2.46 -11.69
C ALA A 92 7.52 -3.25 -10.41
N GLU A 93 6.54 -3.46 -9.54
CA GLU A 93 6.68 -4.27 -8.31
C GLU A 93 7.02 -5.71 -8.63
N HIS A 94 6.37 -6.28 -9.65
CA HIS A 94 6.62 -7.66 -10.07
C HIS A 94 8.04 -7.87 -10.60
N ASP A 95 8.59 -6.88 -11.30
CA ASP A 95 9.93 -6.94 -11.90
C ASP A 95 11.05 -6.57 -10.90
N ALA A 96 10.71 -5.87 -9.83
CA ALA A 96 11.67 -5.40 -8.83
C ALA A 96 11.83 -6.39 -7.66
N ILE A 97 13.06 -6.82 -7.45
CA ILE A 97 13.43 -7.75 -6.37
C ILE A 97 13.70 -7.01 -5.06
N ASP A 98 13.81 -5.68 -5.04
CA ASP A 98 14.31 -4.95 -3.88
C ASP A 98 13.64 -3.58 -3.65
N LEU A 99 13.15 -3.37 -2.42
CA LEU A 99 12.70 -2.07 -1.89
C LEU A 99 13.70 -0.94 -2.09
N TYR A 100 14.99 -1.27 -2.16
CA TYR A 100 16.07 -0.30 -2.31
C TYR A 100 15.95 0.51 -3.60
N HIS A 101 15.49 -0.10 -4.70
CA HIS A 101 15.29 0.62 -5.95
C HIS A 101 14.26 1.74 -5.78
N PHE A 102 13.06 1.42 -5.31
CA PHE A 102 11.98 2.40 -5.13
C PHE A 102 12.32 3.47 -4.12
N THR A 103 12.89 3.09 -2.98
CA THR A 103 13.30 4.06 -1.96
C THR A 103 14.42 4.97 -2.42
N THR A 104 15.30 4.50 -3.32
CA THR A 104 16.35 5.35 -3.93
C THR A 104 15.75 6.42 -4.85
N VAL A 105 14.77 6.06 -5.69
CA VAL A 105 14.06 7.02 -6.56
C VAL A 105 13.36 8.08 -5.71
N ILE A 106 12.63 7.66 -4.67
CA ILE A 106 11.93 8.55 -3.75
C ILE A 106 12.90 9.49 -3.03
N ASN A 107 14.02 8.98 -2.52
CA ASN A 107 15.02 9.77 -1.81
C ASN A 107 15.69 10.83 -2.69
N ARG A 108 15.82 10.57 -4.00
CA ARG A 108 16.39 11.54 -4.95
C ARG A 108 15.41 12.65 -5.32
N SER A 109 14.11 12.35 -5.29
CA SER A 109 13.05 13.23 -5.79
C SER A 109 12.33 14.00 -4.70
N LEU A 110 12.31 13.49 -3.45
CA LEU A 110 11.53 14.07 -2.36
C LEU A 110 12.40 14.48 -1.17
N GLU A 111 12.06 15.65 -0.62
CA GLU A 111 12.55 16.11 0.67
C GLU A 111 11.92 15.29 1.84
N GLU A 112 12.35 15.58 3.07
CA GLU A 112 11.95 14.83 4.27
C GLU A 112 10.42 14.70 4.43
N ASP A 113 9.69 15.81 4.26
CA ASP A 113 8.22 15.80 4.39
C ASP A 113 7.55 14.92 3.33
N GLY A 114 8.07 14.90 2.09
CA GLY A 114 7.59 14.03 1.03
C GLY A 114 7.82 12.55 1.36
N ARG A 115 8.99 12.20 1.88
CA ARG A 115 9.31 10.84 2.32
C ARG A 115 8.44 10.38 3.49
N ARG A 116 8.20 11.26 4.47
CA ARG A 116 7.25 11.01 5.57
C ARG A 116 5.84 10.75 5.05
N ARG A 117 5.43 11.50 4.03
CA ARG A 117 4.12 11.31 3.39
C ARG A 117 3.98 9.93 2.73
N VAL A 118 5.03 9.44 2.06
CA VAL A 118 5.02 8.06 1.50
C VAL A 118 4.84 7.03 2.61
N VAL A 119 5.54 7.14 3.73
CA VAL A 119 5.37 6.23 4.88
C VAL A 119 3.96 6.33 5.49
N GLU A 120 3.38 7.54 5.55
CA GLU A 120 1.98 7.74 5.98
C GLU A 120 1.00 7.00 5.06
N MET A 121 1.19 7.08 3.73
CA MET A 121 0.38 6.36 2.75
C MET A 121 0.46 4.84 2.95
N MET A 122 1.66 4.31 3.20
CA MET A 122 1.85 2.87 3.47
C MET A 122 1.08 2.44 4.72
N TRP A 123 1.15 3.21 5.81
CA TRP A 123 0.36 2.93 7.02
C TRP A 123 -1.14 3.03 6.76
N GLU A 124 -1.59 4.04 6.03
CA GLU A 124 -3.00 4.21 5.68
C GLU A 124 -3.50 3.04 4.82
N MET A 125 -2.66 2.49 3.97
CA MET A 125 -2.97 1.34 3.14
C MET A 125 -3.20 0.08 3.97
N VAL A 126 -2.26 -0.29 4.81
CA VAL A 126 -2.34 -1.54 5.59
C VAL A 126 -3.38 -1.51 6.71
N TYR A 127 -3.84 -0.33 7.12
CA TYR A 127 -4.98 -0.22 8.04
C TYR A 127 -6.35 -0.29 7.32
N ALA A 128 -6.38 -0.53 6.00
CA ALA A 128 -7.61 -0.47 5.21
C ALA A 128 -8.72 -1.42 5.71
N ASP A 129 -8.35 -2.61 6.10
CA ASP A 129 -9.24 -3.66 6.62
C ASP A 129 -9.29 -3.75 8.15
N GLY A 130 -8.52 -2.89 8.84
CA GLY A 130 -8.41 -2.87 10.31
C GLY A 130 -7.46 -3.91 10.90
N HIS A 131 -6.80 -4.71 10.08
CA HIS A 131 -5.81 -5.69 10.50
C HIS A 131 -4.46 -5.39 9.87
N VAL A 132 -3.41 -5.37 10.68
CA VAL A 132 -2.03 -5.18 10.18
C VAL A 132 -1.23 -6.42 10.49
N SER A 133 -0.84 -7.14 9.47
CA SER A 133 0.01 -8.33 9.59
C SER A 133 1.42 -7.97 10.07
N GLU A 134 2.15 -8.97 10.58
CA GLU A 134 3.55 -8.75 10.93
C GLU A 134 4.43 -8.48 9.71
N PHE A 135 4.10 -9.07 8.57
CA PHE A 135 4.82 -8.87 7.31
C PHE A 135 4.69 -7.44 6.81
N GLU A 136 3.46 -6.90 6.73
CA GLU A 136 3.19 -5.52 6.34
C GLU A 136 3.87 -4.53 7.28
N ARG A 137 3.76 -4.75 8.60
CA ARG A 137 4.41 -3.91 9.60
C ARG A 137 5.93 -3.89 9.40
N ASN A 138 6.56 -5.04 9.24
CA ASN A 138 8.00 -5.15 9.03
C ASN A 138 8.43 -4.49 7.73
N LEU A 139 7.64 -4.64 6.67
CA LEU A 139 7.88 -3.98 5.38
C LEU A 139 7.90 -2.46 5.54
N ILE A 140 6.87 -1.88 6.19
CA ILE A 140 6.77 -0.43 6.39
C ILE A 140 7.95 0.09 7.23
N TRP A 141 8.31 -0.62 8.30
CA TRP A 141 9.47 -0.24 9.11
C TRP A 141 10.76 -0.23 8.30
N ARG A 142 10.97 -1.23 7.45
CA ARG A 142 12.13 -1.33 6.57
C ARG A 142 12.13 -0.24 5.49
N ALA A 143 10.98 -0.01 4.83
CA ALA A 143 10.84 1.07 3.85
C ALA A 143 11.10 2.44 4.49
N ALA A 144 10.55 2.71 5.68
CA ALA A 144 10.76 3.96 6.41
C ALA A 144 12.23 4.16 6.81
N ASP A 145 12.94 3.08 7.14
CA ASP A 145 14.38 3.12 7.41
C ASP A 145 15.18 3.53 6.17
N LEU A 146 14.90 2.90 5.05
CA LEU A 146 15.52 3.20 3.76
C LEU A 146 15.19 4.63 3.26
N LEU A 147 14.01 5.15 3.58
CA LEU A 147 13.59 6.51 3.29
C LEU A 147 14.17 7.54 4.27
N GLY A 148 14.93 7.12 5.28
CA GLY A 148 15.53 8.02 6.26
C GLY A 148 14.53 8.68 7.20
N VAL A 149 13.34 8.11 7.39
CA VAL A 149 12.32 8.62 8.32
C VAL A 149 12.70 8.25 9.75
N SER A 150 12.73 9.22 10.66
CA SER A 150 13.15 9.00 12.03
C SER A 150 12.26 8.03 12.79
N SER A 151 12.80 7.33 13.80
CA SER A 151 12.01 6.39 14.61
C SER A 151 10.83 7.08 15.31
N ARG A 152 11.00 8.34 15.71
CA ARG A 152 9.91 9.14 16.31
C ARG A 152 8.79 9.37 15.30
N ASP A 153 9.12 9.80 14.09
CA ASP A 153 8.14 10.07 13.04
C ASP A 153 7.42 8.80 12.61
N ARG A 154 8.12 7.67 12.52
CA ARG A 154 7.51 6.36 12.20
C ARG A 154 6.39 6.01 13.19
N ILE A 155 6.63 6.22 14.48
CA ILE A 155 5.65 5.96 15.54
C ILE A 155 4.47 6.92 15.42
N GLU A 156 4.73 8.21 15.21
CA GLU A 156 3.71 9.25 15.05
C GLU A 156 2.81 8.96 13.83
N LEU A 157 3.42 8.65 12.67
CA LEU A 157 2.69 8.34 11.45
C LEU A 157 1.83 7.09 11.59
N LYS A 158 2.33 6.06 12.29
CA LYS A 158 1.55 4.86 12.61
C LYS A 158 0.31 5.20 13.43
N HIS A 159 0.45 5.96 14.51
CA HIS A 159 -0.68 6.36 15.37
C HIS A 159 -1.69 7.19 14.58
N LYS A 160 -1.22 8.18 13.83
CA LYS A 160 -2.07 9.03 13.00
C LYS A 160 -2.90 8.24 11.98
N ALA A 161 -2.32 7.21 11.37
CA ALA A 161 -3.04 6.34 10.44
C ALA A 161 -4.07 5.46 11.15
N ALA A 162 -3.72 4.89 12.31
CA ALA A 162 -4.62 4.08 13.13
C ALA A 162 -5.83 4.89 13.64
N ASP A 163 -5.61 6.12 14.11
CA ASP A 163 -6.67 7.01 14.62
C ASP A 163 -7.68 7.39 13.53
N ARG A 164 -7.23 7.54 12.29
CA ARG A 164 -8.11 7.84 11.14
C ARG A 164 -9.03 6.68 10.76
N GLN A 165 -8.67 5.46 11.09
CA GLN A 165 -9.46 4.25 10.77
C GLN A 165 -10.43 3.88 11.89
N GLN A 166 -10.25 4.39 13.13
CA GLN A 166 -11.23 4.21 14.17
C GLN A 166 -12.41 5.17 13.92
N PRO A 167 -13.62 4.66 13.55
CA PRO A 167 -14.79 5.52 13.51
C PRO A 167 -15.00 6.09 14.91
N ALA A 168 -15.43 7.33 15.00
CA ALA A 168 -15.71 8.06 16.25
C ALA A 168 -16.80 7.35 17.07
N ALA A 169 -16.44 6.23 17.71
CA ALA A 169 -17.29 5.38 18.53
C ALA A 169 -17.03 5.63 20.02
N SER A 170 -16.94 6.90 20.43
CA SER A 170 -16.99 7.22 21.86
C SER A 170 -17.37 8.67 22.17
N ALA A 171 -18.21 9.30 21.34
CA ALA A 171 -18.86 10.54 21.73
C ALA A 171 -20.36 10.28 21.93
N GLY A 172 -20.75 9.86 23.17
CA GLY A 172 -22.14 9.91 23.53
C GLY A 172 -22.73 8.68 24.21
N ALA A 173 -22.19 8.24 25.32
CA ALA A 173 -23.02 7.64 26.36
C ALA A 173 -23.45 8.76 27.32
N PRO A 174 -24.72 9.21 27.33
CA PRO A 174 -25.18 10.04 28.44
C PRO A 174 -25.16 9.19 29.71
N LYS A 175 -24.41 9.66 30.71
CA LYS A 175 -24.57 9.19 32.09
C LYS A 175 -26.05 9.32 32.41
N ALA A 176 -26.71 8.19 32.65
CA ALA A 176 -27.96 8.16 33.36
C ALA A 176 -27.62 8.55 34.82
N GLU A 177 -27.85 9.80 35.13
CA GLU A 177 -27.84 10.34 36.45
C GLU A 177 -29.13 9.87 37.15
N ASP A 178 -28.91 9.09 38.16
CA ASP A 178 -29.66 8.82 39.36
C ASP A 178 -30.85 9.78 39.60
N ALA A 179 -32.04 9.22 39.68
CA ALA A 179 -33.17 9.85 40.35
C ALA A 179 -33.81 8.80 41.26
N ALA A 180 -33.22 8.68 42.44
CA ALA A 180 -33.92 8.18 43.61
C ALA A 180 -34.80 9.29 44.16
N MET A 181 -36.10 9.05 44.21
CA MET A 181 -36.98 9.40 45.36
C MET A 181 -38.33 8.76 45.18
#